data_2c69e7f32b9e9917920a92cf32813f08
#
_entry.id   2c69e7f32b9e9917920a92cf32813f08
#
_cell.length_a   1.000
_cell.length_b   1.000
_cell.length_c   1.000
_cell.angle_alpha   90.00
_cell.angle_beta   90.00
_cell.angle_gamma   90.00
#
_symmetry.space_group_name_H-M   'P 1'
#
loop_
_entity.id
_entity.type
_entity.pdbx_description
1 polymer ?
#
loop_
_entity_poly.entity_id
_entity_poly.type
_entity_poly.pdbx_seq_one_letter_code
_entity_poly.pdbx_strand_id
1 'polypeptide(L)'
;MGFAEYSNYDGLGLAELVKKKEIKPAELVEAAMERIERHNPQLNAVVFKAFDEASAMAKTNLSGPFAGVPMLLKDILGFKKGWPNRGGSRFVPAVPSPFDSTLVVRFQAAGLIPLGKTNVPEFGALPITEPKLYGPARNPWNLGHSTGGSSGGSAAAVAAGIVPLAHANDGGGSIRIPASCCGLVGLKPTRGRNPLGPVIGDIMGGLVAEHVVSRSVRDTAAVLDATAGPEIGDPYAAPAPPGSYLEATKSEPKRLRIAFTTKAVDGEIDAECKAASEAAAKLCAKLGHHVEEGRPQLPADDEANFRTNFITIWAAGLAMQVEFLAKRLGKTPAREDFEGLTWGFYQNGKTITAAQYQLCWTRLQASSRQVARWQQPYDAWITPVLGRPPLEIGALNLDETDVMKGLAPILGYVPFTGGQNVTGQPAISLPLAWSKSGLPIGVQFVGRFGEEHLLLQLAAQIERAEPWSNERPPVYG
;
A
#
# COMPACT_ATOMS: atom_id res chain seq x y z
N MET A 1 -14.52 -26.50 -15.39
CA MET A 1 -13.07 -26.46 -15.08
C MET A 1 -12.63 -25.02 -15.26
N GLY A 2 -12.18 -24.36 -14.18
CA GLY A 2 -11.77 -22.97 -14.24
C GLY A 2 -10.52 -22.78 -15.13
N PHE A 3 -10.26 -21.56 -15.54
CA PHE A 3 -9.11 -21.17 -16.36
C PHE A 3 -7.79 -21.42 -15.60
N ALA A 4 -7.14 -22.56 -15.85
CA ALA A 4 -5.99 -23.03 -15.11
C ALA A 4 -4.78 -22.06 -15.21
N GLU A 5 -4.63 -21.42 -16.37
CA GLU A 5 -3.52 -20.49 -16.66
C GLU A 5 -3.70 -19.07 -16.08
N TYR A 6 -4.83 -18.81 -15.42
CA TYR A 6 -5.20 -17.50 -14.88
C TYR A 6 -4.05 -16.79 -14.14
N SER A 7 -3.38 -17.49 -13.25
CA SER A 7 -2.31 -16.91 -12.42
C SER A 7 -1.01 -16.64 -13.19
N ASN A 8 -0.86 -17.09 -14.44
CA ASN A 8 0.30 -16.80 -15.29
C ASN A 8 0.26 -15.41 -15.91
N TYR A 9 -0.92 -14.78 -15.94
CA TYR A 9 -1.11 -13.45 -16.50
C TYR A 9 -1.20 -12.39 -15.40
N ASP A 10 -0.71 -11.18 -15.66
CA ASP A 10 -1.05 -9.99 -14.91
C ASP A 10 -2.41 -9.42 -15.38
N GLY A 11 -2.85 -8.30 -14.78
CA GLY A 11 -4.18 -7.75 -15.08
C GLY A 11 -4.36 -7.34 -16.55
N LEU A 12 -3.38 -6.64 -17.13
CA LEU A 12 -3.42 -6.27 -18.54
C LEU A 12 -3.36 -7.50 -19.46
N GLY A 13 -2.62 -8.53 -19.09
CA GLY A 13 -2.58 -9.80 -19.81
C GLY A 13 -3.95 -10.48 -19.83
N LEU A 14 -4.65 -10.55 -18.70
CA LEU A 14 -6.01 -11.07 -18.60
C LEU A 14 -7.00 -10.24 -19.44
N ALA A 15 -6.91 -8.91 -19.37
CA ALA A 15 -7.76 -8.03 -20.18
C ALA A 15 -7.54 -8.22 -21.69
N GLU A 16 -6.30 -8.47 -22.10
CA GLU A 16 -5.97 -8.74 -23.50
C GLU A 16 -6.59 -10.05 -24.00
N LEU A 17 -6.63 -11.12 -23.19
CA LEU A 17 -7.33 -12.36 -23.52
C LEU A 17 -8.84 -12.12 -23.70
N VAL A 18 -9.45 -11.30 -22.84
CA VAL A 18 -10.87 -10.92 -22.97
C VAL A 18 -11.11 -10.13 -24.26
N LYS A 19 -10.25 -9.15 -24.55
CA LYS A 19 -10.33 -8.34 -25.78
C LYS A 19 -10.21 -9.17 -27.04
N LYS A 20 -9.36 -10.19 -27.05
CA LYS A 20 -9.20 -11.16 -28.14
C LYS A 20 -10.34 -12.20 -28.20
N LYS A 21 -11.25 -12.18 -27.23
CA LYS A 21 -12.32 -13.17 -27.08
C LYS A 21 -11.83 -14.61 -26.85
N GLU A 22 -10.61 -14.77 -26.37
CA GLU A 22 -10.02 -16.06 -25.98
C GLU A 22 -10.62 -16.57 -24.67
N ILE A 23 -11.07 -15.64 -23.80
CA ILE A 23 -11.76 -15.92 -22.54
C ILE A 23 -12.88 -14.89 -22.30
N LYS A 24 -13.90 -15.27 -21.53
CA LYS A 24 -14.98 -14.35 -21.12
C LYS A 24 -14.69 -13.77 -19.74
N PRO A 25 -15.15 -12.53 -19.42
CA PRO A 25 -15.07 -11.97 -18.07
C PRO A 25 -15.61 -12.89 -16.98
N ALA A 26 -16.71 -13.60 -17.25
CA ALA A 26 -17.30 -14.55 -16.30
C ALA A 26 -16.35 -15.68 -15.92
N GLU A 27 -15.55 -16.18 -16.86
CA GLU A 27 -14.56 -17.24 -16.61
C GLU A 27 -13.40 -16.73 -15.75
N LEU A 28 -12.99 -15.46 -15.91
CA LEU A 28 -11.97 -14.82 -15.05
C LEU A 28 -12.48 -14.64 -13.63
N VAL A 29 -13.73 -14.19 -13.48
CA VAL A 29 -14.38 -14.02 -12.17
C VAL A 29 -14.53 -15.37 -11.48
N GLU A 30 -14.99 -16.41 -12.18
CA GLU A 30 -15.11 -17.78 -11.67
C GLU A 30 -13.74 -18.32 -11.21
N ALA A 31 -12.70 -18.16 -12.03
CA ALA A 31 -11.34 -18.59 -11.69
C ALA A 31 -10.80 -17.88 -10.43
N ALA A 32 -11.09 -16.60 -10.25
CA ALA A 32 -10.70 -15.86 -9.04
C ALA A 32 -11.50 -16.31 -7.82
N MET A 33 -12.81 -16.56 -7.97
CA MET A 33 -13.68 -17.06 -6.91
C MET A 33 -13.23 -18.44 -6.42
N GLU A 34 -12.93 -19.37 -7.34
CA GLU A 34 -12.39 -20.70 -7.02
C GLU A 34 -11.09 -20.60 -6.22
N ARG A 35 -10.20 -19.64 -6.58
CA ARG A 35 -8.95 -19.41 -5.85
C ARG A 35 -9.17 -18.81 -4.46
N ILE A 36 -10.16 -17.91 -4.31
CA ILE A 36 -10.56 -17.43 -2.99
C ILE A 36 -11.00 -18.61 -2.12
N GLU A 37 -11.90 -19.48 -2.63
CA GLU A 37 -12.40 -20.62 -1.85
C GLU A 37 -11.29 -21.60 -1.48
N ARG A 38 -10.32 -21.82 -2.37
CA ARG A 38 -9.20 -22.75 -2.16
C ARG A 38 -8.17 -22.21 -1.16
N HIS A 39 -7.74 -20.94 -1.30
CA HIS A 39 -6.57 -20.43 -0.59
C HIS A 39 -6.94 -19.60 0.65
N ASN A 40 -8.10 -18.94 0.65
CA ASN A 40 -8.47 -18.05 1.75
C ASN A 40 -8.60 -18.76 3.12
N PRO A 41 -9.01 -20.02 3.24
CA PRO A 41 -9.04 -20.71 4.54
C PRO A 41 -7.71 -20.72 5.27
N GLN A 42 -6.57 -20.75 4.55
CA GLN A 42 -5.24 -20.70 5.14
C GLN A 42 -4.61 -19.30 5.14
N LEU A 43 -5.01 -18.41 4.22
CA LEU A 43 -4.43 -17.07 4.10
C LEU A 43 -5.18 -16.02 4.93
N ASN A 44 -6.48 -16.19 5.12
CA ASN A 44 -7.36 -15.21 5.75
C ASN A 44 -7.21 -13.79 5.14
N ALA A 45 -7.05 -13.75 3.81
CA ALA A 45 -6.82 -12.53 3.04
C ALA A 45 -8.12 -11.79 2.70
N VAL A 46 -9.22 -12.53 2.46
CA VAL A 46 -10.53 -12.01 2.06
C VAL A 46 -11.52 -12.17 3.21
N VAL A 47 -12.11 -11.07 3.67
CA VAL A 47 -12.98 -11.01 4.86
C VAL A 47 -14.45 -10.72 4.54
N PHE A 48 -14.74 -10.34 3.30
CA PHE A 48 -16.09 -10.19 2.75
C PHE A 48 -16.12 -10.60 1.28
N LYS A 49 -17.11 -11.38 0.89
CA LYS A 49 -17.28 -11.92 -0.48
C LYS A 49 -18.56 -11.36 -1.09
N ALA A 50 -18.49 -10.88 -2.35
CA ALA A 50 -19.61 -10.34 -3.13
C ALA A 50 -19.73 -11.06 -4.48
N PHE A 51 -19.72 -12.38 -4.47
CA PHE A 51 -19.61 -13.22 -5.65
C PHE A 51 -20.79 -13.09 -6.61
N ASP A 52 -22.01 -12.96 -6.10
CA ASP A 52 -23.21 -12.79 -6.92
C ASP A 52 -23.18 -11.48 -7.71
N GLU A 53 -22.78 -10.37 -7.05
CA GLU A 53 -22.66 -9.06 -7.68
C GLU A 53 -21.54 -9.08 -8.73
N ALA A 54 -20.38 -9.68 -8.43
CA ALA A 54 -19.28 -9.82 -9.37
C ALA A 54 -19.66 -10.66 -10.59
N SER A 55 -20.39 -11.77 -10.38
CA SER A 55 -20.89 -12.64 -11.45
C SER A 55 -21.93 -11.92 -12.33
N ALA A 56 -22.77 -11.08 -11.74
CA ALA A 56 -23.71 -10.25 -12.48
C ALA A 56 -22.98 -9.18 -13.31
N MET A 57 -21.99 -8.50 -12.72
CA MET A 57 -21.18 -7.49 -13.38
C MET A 57 -20.37 -8.05 -14.55
N ALA A 58 -19.84 -9.28 -14.44
CA ALA A 58 -19.11 -9.96 -15.50
C ALA A 58 -19.95 -10.26 -16.75
N LYS A 59 -21.28 -10.19 -16.66
CA LYS A 59 -22.22 -10.38 -17.79
C LYS A 59 -22.61 -9.07 -18.47
N THR A 60 -22.17 -7.92 -17.94
CA THR A 60 -22.46 -6.61 -18.53
C THR A 60 -21.46 -6.25 -19.62
N ASN A 61 -21.73 -5.18 -20.36
CA ASN A 61 -20.79 -4.66 -21.35
C ASN A 61 -19.69 -3.86 -20.62
N LEU A 62 -18.53 -4.47 -20.43
CA LEU A 62 -17.38 -3.89 -19.76
C LEU A 62 -16.44 -3.21 -20.75
N SER A 63 -15.90 -2.06 -20.37
CA SER A 63 -14.94 -1.29 -21.17
C SER A 63 -13.77 -0.84 -20.31
N GLY A 64 -12.73 -0.30 -20.94
CA GLY A 64 -11.53 0.18 -20.25
C GLY A 64 -10.36 -0.80 -20.34
N PRO A 65 -9.18 -0.39 -19.83
CA PRO A 65 -7.93 -1.15 -19.98
C PRO A 65 -7.94 -2.50 -19.24
N PHE A 66 -8.81 -2.67 -18.26
CA PHE A 66 -8.93 -3.90 -17.46
C PHE A 66 -10.31 -4.56 -17.62
N ALA A 67 -10.95 -4.41 -18.78
CA ALA A 67 -12.29 -4.93 -19.00
C ALA A 67 -12.43 -6.42 -18.64
N GLY A 68 -13.18 -6.71 -17.57
CA GLY A 68 -13.46 -8.06 -17.09
C GLY A 68 -12.45 -8.63 -16.07
N VAL A 69 -11.44 -7.87 -15.68
CA VAL A 69 -10.41 -8.32 -14.73
C VAL A 69 -10.93 -8.24 -13.29
N PRO A 70 -10.88 -9.33 -12.51
CA PRO A 70 -11.27 -9.32 -11.11
C PRO A 70 -10.25 -8.60 -10.22
N MET A 71 -10.75 -7.92 -9.17
CA MET A 71 -9.96 -7.27 -8.15
C MET A 71 -10.58 -7.44 -6.75
N LEU A 72 -9.83 -7.06 -5.72
CA LEU A 72 -10.32 -6.96 -4.34
C LEU A 72 -10.14 -5.55 -3.81
N LEU A 73 -11.05 -5.13 -2.91
CA LEU A 73 -11.01 -3.84 -2.24
C LEU A 73 -10.54 -4.01 -0.79
N LYS A 74 -9.67 -3.13 -0.33
CA LYS A 74 -9.25 -3.08 1.08
C LYS A 74 -10.45 -2.72 1.98
N ASP A 75 -10.56 -3.34 3.17
CA ASP A 75 -11.65 -3.08 4.13
C ASP A 75 -11.49 -1.74 4.90
N ILE A 76 -10.79 -0.78 4.29
CA ILE A 76 -10.71 0.61 4.74
C ILE A 76 -10.57 1.52 3.51
N LEU A 77 -11.33 2.62 3.48
CA LEU A 77 -11.44 3.63 2.40
C LEU A 77 -12.05 3.13 1.09
N GLY A 78 -11.79 1.93 0.66
CA GLY A 78 -12.40 1.33 -0.55
C GLY A 78 -13.91 1.14 -0.41
N PHE A 79 -14.67 2.23 -0.17
CA PHE A 79 -16.12 2.16 -0.01
C PHE A 79 -16.79 1.71 -1.29
N LYS A 80 -17.61 0.66 -1.18
CA LYS A 80 -18.50 0.18 -2.24
C LYS A 80 -19.94 0.21 -1.71
N LYS A 81 -20.82 0.89 -2.43
CA LYS A 81 -22.24 0.98 -2.06
C LYS A 81 -22.82 -0.42 -1.85
N GLY A 82 -23.54 -0.58 -0.74
CA GLY A 82 -24.13 -1.86 -0.37
C GLY A 82 -23.19 -2.82 0.39
N TRP A 83 -21.86 -2.55 0.42
CA TRP A 83 -20.90 -3.40 1.13
C TRP A 83 -20.51 -2.84 2.49
N PRO A 84 -20.20 -3.69 3.48
CA PRO A 84 -19.64 -3.24 4.74
C PRO A 84 -18.22 -2.70 4.54
N ASN A 85 -17.81 -1.78 5.42
CA ASN A 85 -16.46 -1.28 5.52
C ASN A 85 -16.11 -1.12 7.00
N ARG A 86 -15.46 -2.12 7.58
CA ARG A 86 -15.29 -2.25 9.04
C ARG A 86 -13.93 -1.79 9.54
N GLY A 87 -12.96 -1.61 8.64
CA GLY A 87 -11.60 -1.20 9.01
C GLY A 87 -10.92 -2.14 10.02
N GLY A 88 -11.24 -3.44 9.99
CA GLY A 88 -10.69 -4.42 10.93
C GLY A 88 -11.15 -4.25 12.38
N SER A 89 -12.14 -3.39 12.68
CA SER A 89 -12.52 -3.03 14.03
C SER A 89 -13.86 -3.65 14.47
N ARG A 90 -13.91 -4.12 15.73
CA ARG A 90 -15.13 -4.56 16.38
C ARG A 90 -16.06 -3.40 16.71
N PHE A 91 -15.50 -2.20 16.87
CA PHE A 91 -16.27 -0.97 17.11
C PHE A 91 -17.18 -0.60 15.93
N VAL A 92 -16.75 -0.92 14.69
CA VAL A 92 -17.46 -0.59 13.47
C VAL A 92 -18.42 -1.72 13.08
N PRO A 93 -19.75 -1.49 13.08
CA PRO A 93 -20.70 -2.52 12.69
C PRO A 93 -20.63 -2.81 11.18
N ALA A 94 -21.12 -3.99 10.79
CA ALA A 94 -21.19 -4.40 9.38
C ALA A 94 -22.37 -3.72 8.64
N VAL A 95 -22.39 -2.39 8.63
CA VAL A 95 -23.45 -1.60 7.97
C VAL A 95 -23.02 -1.33 6.51
N PRO A 96 -23.92 -1.53 5.54
CA PRO A 96 -23.66 -1.23 4.16
C PRO A 96 -23.30 0.24 3.93
N SER A 97 -22.26 0.49 3.11
CA SER A 97 -21.91 1.85 2.68
C SER A 97 -23.03 2.46 1.82
N PRO A 98 -23.40 3.73 2.03
CA PRO A 98 -24.42 4.38 1.21
C PRO A 98 -23.87 4.88 -0.15
N PHE A 99 -22.57 4.84 -0.39
CA PHE A 99 -21.90 5.36 -1.58
C PHE A 99 -20.70 4.49 -2.00
N ASP A 100 -20.28 4.68 -3.25
CA ASP A 100 -18.97 4.24 -3.75
C ASP A 100 -17.94 5.37 -3.52
N SER A 101 -16.71 5.04 -3.13
CA SER A 101 -15.62 6.02 -3.18
C SER A 101 -15.29 6.34 -4.64
N THR A 102 -14.82 7.57 -4.89
CA THR A 102 -14.44 8.03 -6.24
C THR A 102 -13.43 7.10 -6.88
N LEU A 103 -12.50 6.57 -6.09
CA LEU A 103 -11.50 5.62 -6.58
C LEU A 103 -12.15 4.29 -7.01
N VAL A 104 -13.13 3.77 -6.28
CA VAL A 104 -13.88 2.55 -6.66
C VAL A 104 -14.67 2.78 -7.94
N VAL A 105 -15.29 3.95 -8.11
CA VAL A 105 -15.96 4.31 -9.38
C VAL A 105 -14.97 4.30 -10.54
N ARG A 106 -13.77 4.85 -10.36
CA ARG A 106 -12.71 4.86 -11.38
C ARG A 106 -12.19 3.45 -11.69
N PHE A 107 -12.04 2.58 -10.69
CA PHE A 107 -11.70 1.16 -10.91
C PHE A 107 -12.73 0.45 -11.78
N GLN A 108 -14.02 0.65 -11.48
CA GLN A 108 -15.11 0.05 -12.27
C GLN A 108 -15.17 0.63 -13.69
N ALA A 109 -14.94 1.94 -13.84
CA ALA A 109 -14.84 2.58 -15.16
C ALA A 109 -13.65 2.07 -15.98
N ALA A 110 -12.57 1.65 -15.33
CA ALA A 110 -11.44 0.97 -15.97
C ALA A 110 -11.74 -0.49 -16.36
N GLY A 111 -12.93 -1.01 -16.02
CA GLY A 111 -13.38 -2.37 -16.33
C GLY A 111 -13.07 -3.42 -15.28
N LEU A 112 -12.51 -3.02 -14.13
CA LEU A 112 -12.21 -3.91 -13.01
C LEU A 112 -13.49 -4.36 -12.29
N ILE A 113 -13.54 -5.65 -11.91
CA ILE A 113 -14.67 -6.27 -11.21
C ILE A 113 -14.30 -6.56 -9.75
N PRO A 114 -14.82 -5.79 -8.77
CA PRO A 114 -14.60 -6.08 -7.37
C PRO A 114 -15.29 -7.39 -6.93
N LEU A 115 -14.54 -8.26 -6.23
CA LEU A 115 -15.04 -9.57 -5.73
C LEU A 115 -15.38 -9.56 -4.23
N GLY A 116 -14.86 -8.57 -3.48
CA GLY A 116 -15.01 -8.53 -2.02
C GLY A 116 -13.99 -7.62 -1.35
N LYS A 117 -13.87 -7.78 -0.02
CA LYS A 117 -12.98 -6.99 0.82
C LYS A 117 -11.84 -7.80 1.38
N THR A 118 -10.67 -7.16 1.53
CA THR A 118 -9.45 -7.77 2.07
C THR A 118 -9.20 -7.36 3.51
N ASN A 119 -8.52 -8.24 4.25
CA ASN A 119 -8.17 -8.07 5.65
C ASN A 119 -7.22 -6.89 5.89
N VAL A 120 -7.42 -6.19 7.02
CA VAL A 120 -6.66 -5.02 7.47
C VAL A 120 -6.50 -5.05 8.98
N PRO A 121 -5.43 -4.50 9.58
CA PRO A 121 -5.39 -4.27 11.03
C PRO A 121 -6.42 -3.22 11.43
N GLU A 122 -6.77 -3.20 12.69
CA GLU A 122 -7.77 -2.27 13.23
C GLU A 122 -7.43 -0.82 12.85
N PHE A 123 -8.36 -0.12 12.18
CA PHE A 123 -8.24 1.24 11.61
C PHE A 123 -7.04 1.44 10.68
N GLY A 124 -6.42 0.38 10.19
CA GLY A 124 -5.20 0.48 9.38
C GLY A 124 -4.00 1.00 10.15
N ALA A 125 -4.01 0.95 11.48
CA ALA A 125 -3.06 1.66 12.32
C ALA A 125 -1.68 1.03 12.41
N LEU A 126 -1.50 -0.24 12.04
CA LEU A 126 -0.29 -1.01 12.24
C LEU A 126 0.35 -1.51 10.93
N PRO A 127 1.69 -1.76 10.93
CA PRO A 127 2.40 -2.31 9.77
C PRO A 127 2.33 -3.84 9.66
N ILE A 128 1.42 -4.47 10.40
CA ILE A 128 1.07 -5.90 10.34
C ILE A 128 -0.44 -6.02 10.16
N THR A 129 -0.94 -7.17 9.69
CA THR A 129 -2.38 -7.39 9.47
C THR A 129 -2.86 -8.57 10.29
N GLU A 130 -3.13 -8.31 11.56
CA GLU A 130 -3.50 -9.29 12.58
C GLU A 130 -4.67 -8.82 13.46
N PRO A 131 -5.79 -8.33 12.85
CA PRO A 131 -6.88 -7.76 13.65
C PRO A 131 -7.57 -8.85 14.45
N LYS A 132 -7.97 -8.51 15.70
CA LYS A 132 -8.77 -9.42 16.55
C LYS A 132 -10.14 -9.73 15.95
N LEU A 133 -10.67 -8.84 15.12
CA LEU A 133 -11.96 -9.05 14.47
C LEU A 133 -11.95 -10.22 13.49
N TYR A 134 -10.91 -10.30 12.66
CA TYR A 134 -10.82 -11.27 11.56
C TYR A 134 -9.75 -12.36 11.79
N GLY A 135 -8.81 -12.11 12.70
CA GLY A 135 -7.60 -12.89 12.84
C GLY A 135 -6.52 -12.49 11.81
N PRO A 136 -5.30 -13.07 11.92
CA PRO A 136 -4.16 -12.70 11.09
C PRO A 136 -4.36 -13.06 9.63
N ALA A 137 -4.00 -12.13 8.72
CA ALA A 137 -3.70 -12.46 7.34
C ALA A 137 -2.31 -13.10 7.29
N ARG A 138 -2.20 -14.24 6.59
CA ARG A 138 -0.97 -15.03 6.56
C ARG A 138 -0.21 -14.85 5.25
N ASN A 139 1.10 -14.77 5.36
CA ASN A 139 1.98 -14.57 4.21
C ASN A 139 2.02 -15.83 3.33
N PRO A 140 1.69 -15.76 2.02
CA PRO A 140 1.72 -16.91 1.13
C PRO A 140 3.11 -17.55 0.99
N TRP A 141 4.18 -16.80 1.25
CA TRP A 141 5.56 -17.30 1.23
C TRP A 141 5.90 -18.14 2.47
N ASN A 142 5.32 -17.81 3.62
CA ASN A 142 5.39 -18.59 4.85
C ASN A 142 4.21 -18.24 5.76
N LEU A 143 3.30 -19.18 5.97
CA LEU A 143 2.05 -18.99 6.72
C LEU A 143 2.25 -18.61 8.20
N GLY A 144 3.45 -18.77 8.75
CA GLY A 144 3.83 -18.33 10.10
C GLY A 144 4.22 -16.85 10.19
N HIS A 145 4.32 -16.16 9.05
CA HIS A 145 4.80 -14.79 8.98
C HIS A 145 3.70 -13.80 8.57
N SER A 146 3.90 -12.55 8.98
CA SER A 146 3.05 -11.42 8.66
C SER A 146 3.09 -11.08 7.17
N THR A 147 1.96 -10.66 6.62
CA THR A 147 1.84 -10.08 5.28
C THR A 147 2.31 -8.64 5.22
N GLY A 148 2.82 -8.10 6.37
CA GLY A 148 2.91 -6.66 6.52
C GLY A 148 1.53 -6.00 6.66
N GLY A 149 1.50 -4.68 6.70
CA GLY A 149 0.28 -3.90 6.90
C GLY A 149 0.43 -2.44 6.43
N SER A 150 -0.70 -1.79 6.32
CA SER A 150 -2.06 -2.23 6.67
C SER A 150 -2.82 -2.90 5.51
N SER A 151 -2.29 -2.97 4.27
CA SER A 151 -2.95 -3.62 3.13
C SER A 151 -2.52 -5.09 2.99
N GLY A 152 -2.35 -5.82 4.12
CA GLY A 152 -1.80 -7.17 4.11
C GLY A 152 -2.70 -8.21 3.47
N GLY A 153 -4.02 -8.13 3.66
CA GLY A 153 -4.96 -9.01 2.96
C GLY A 153 -4.93 -8.82 1.45
N SER A 154 -4.82 -7.56 0.96
CA SER A 154 -4.65 -7.26 -0.47
C SER A 154 -3.36 -7.88 -1.02
N ALA A 155 -2.25 -7.69 -0.31
CA ALA A 155 -0.96 -8.24 -0.73
C ALA A 155 -0.95 -9.78 -0.71
N ALA A 156 -1.51 -10.42 0.32
CA ALA A 156 -1.61 -11.88 0.37
C ALA A 156 -2.44 -12.44 -0.81
N ALA A 157 -3.57 -11.82 -1.12
CA ALA A 157 -4.43 -12.27 -2.23
C ALA A 157 -3.73 -12.13 -3.60
N VAL A 158 -3.00 -11.04 -3.82
CA VAL A 158 -2.25 -10.82 -5.08
C VAL A 158 -1.05 -11.75 -5.17
N ALA A 159 -0.28 -11.90 -4.10
CA ALA A 159 0.89 -12.79 -4.07
C ALA A 159 0.51 -14.25 -4.29
N ALA A 160 -0.63 -14.70 -3.74
CA ALA A 160 -1.14 -16.05 -3.95
C ALA A 160 -1.78 -16.27 -5.34
N GLY A 161 -1.80 -15.27 -6.23
CA GLY A 161 -2.41 -15.38 -7.56
C GLY A 161 -3.93 -15.46 -7.56
N ILE A 162 -4.61 -15.05 -6.48
CA ILE A 162 -6.07 -14.98 -6.39
C ILE A 162 -6.63 -13.90 -7.32
N VAL A 163 -6.03 -12.71 -7.30
CA VAL A 163 -6.31 -11.62 -8.22
C VAL A 163 -5.01 -11.00 -8.70
N PRO A 164 -4.94 -10.40 -9.90
CA PRO A 164 -3.69 -9.81 -10.41
C PRO A 164 -3.28 -8.54 -9.69
N LEU A 165 -4.25 -7.81 -9.15
CA LEU A 165 -4.06 -6.57 -8.40
C LEU A 165 -5.18 -6.39 -7.37
N ALA A 166 -4.92 -5.62 -6.32
CA ALA A 166 -5.90 -5.30 -5.29
C ALA A 166 -5.71 -3.89 -4.75
N HIS A 167 -6.82 -3.23 -4.38
CA HIS A 167 -6.82 -1.91 -3.78
C HIS A 167 -6.03 -1.88 -2.47
N ALA A 168 -5.26 -0.82 -2.28
CA ALA A 168 -4.43 -0.57 -1.12
C ALA A 168 -4.32 0.93 -0.84
N ASN A 169 -4.01 1.32 0.39
CA ASN A 169 -3.71 2.69 0.77
C ASN A 169 -2.52 2.76 1.72
N ASP A 170 -1.89 3.93 1.80
CA ASP A 170 -0.58 4.14 2.43
C ASP A 170 -0.54 5.48 3.18
N GLY A 171 -0.63 5.42 4.51
CA GLY A 171 -0.49 6.58 5.40
C GLY A 171 0.87 6.65 6.10
N GLY A 172 1.63 5.54 6.12
CA GLY A 172 2.95 5.44 6.73
C GLY A 172 3.82 4.35 6.10
N GLY A 173 3.33 3.72 5.00
CA GLY A 173 3.99 2.61 4.32
C GLY A 173 3.02 1.52 3.89
N SER A 174 1.73 1.68 4.10
CA SER A 174 0.75 0.59 4.02
C SER A 174 0.40 0.07 2.61
N ILE A 175 1.00 0.58 1.54
CA ILE A 175 1.12 -0.08 0.21
C ILE A 175 2.47 -0.79 0.13
N ARG A 176 3.56 -0.05 0.44
CA ARG A 176 4.95 -0.47 0.23
C ARG A 176 5.38 -1.58 1.18
N ILE A 177 4.99 -1.52 2.44
CA ILE A 177 5.28 -2.55 3.46
C ILE A 177 4.71 -3.91 3.06
N PRO A 178 3.38 -4.06 2.81
CA PRO A 178 2.85 -5.36 2.42
C PRO A 178 3.32 -5.80 1.03
N ALA A 179 3.59 -4.88 0.08
CA ALA A 179 4.23 -5.23 -1.18
C ALA A 179 5.62 -5.83 -0.96
N SER A 180 6.45 -5.24 -0.07
CA SER A 180 7.75 -5.80 0.32
C SER A 180 7.63 -7.18 0.96
N CYS A 181 6.72 -7.33 1.93
CA CYS A 181 6.53 -8.60 2.64
C CYS A 181 6.03 -9.75 1.76
N CYS A 182 5.28 -9.44 0.71
CA CYS A 182 4.61 -10.44 -0.14
C CYS A 182 5.22 -10.57 -1.55
N GLY A 183 6.34 -9.89 -1.86
CA GLY A 183 7.02 -10.02 -3.16
C GLY A 183 6.25 -9.37 -4.31
N LEU A 184 5.76 -8.14 -4.12
CA LEU A 184 4.90 -7.41 -5.03
C LEU A 184 5.44 -6.04 -5.39
N VAL A 185 4.88 -5.45 -6.44
CA VAL A 185 5.01 -4.02 -6.77
C VAL A 185 3.99 -3.23 -5.93
N GLY A 186 4.48 -2.20 -5.23
CA GLY A 186 3.62 -1.32 -4.45
C GLY A 186 4.04 0.14 -4.60
N LEU A 187 3.28 0.91 -5.38
CA LEU A 187 3.49 2.34 -5.57
C LEU A 187 2.60 3.14 -4.60
N LYS A 188 3.22 3.92 -3.72
CA LYS A 188 2.56 5.05 -3.08
C LYS A 188 2.68 6.25 -4.02
N PRO A 189 1.60 6.73 -4.64
CA PRO A 189 1.69 7.89 -5.52
C PRO A 189 1.94 9.19 -4.74
N THR A 190 2.19 10.25 -5.47
CA THR A 190 2.26 11.62 -4.92
C THR A 190 0.97 11.97 -4.18
N ARG A 191 1.08 12.72 -3.07
CA ARG A 191 -0.08 13.30 -2.38
C ARG A 191 -0.98 14.04 -3.37
N GLY A 192 -2.29 13.77 -3.32
CA GLY A 192 -3.27 14.38 -4.23
C GLY A 192 -3.20 13.87 -5.67
N ARG A 193 -2.52 12.73 -5.93
CA ARG A 193 -2.54 12.08 -7.25
C ARG A 193 -3.85 11.35 -7.49
N ASN A 194 -4.33 10.59 -6.52
CA ASN A 194 -5.63 9.92 -6.51
C ASN A 194 -6.57 10.62 -5.52
N PRO A 195 -7.86 10.76 -5.83
CA PRO A 195 -8.83 11.40 -4.94
C PRO A 195 -9.22 10.47 -3.79
N LEU A 196 -9.63 11.06 -2.67
CA LEU A 196 -10.18 10.38 -1.49
C LEU A 196 -11.71 10.46 -1.42
N GLY A 197 -12.34 11.19 -2.34
CA GLY A 197 -13.77 11.51 -2.35
C GLY A 197 -14.73 10.30 -2.42
N PRO A 198 -16.05 10.57 -2.41
CA PRO A 198 -16.69 11.90 -2.52
C PRO A 198 -16.85 12.64 -1.18
N VAL A 199 -16.62 11.98 -0.04
CA VAL A 199 -16.92 12.55 1.30
C VAL A 199 -15.67 13.01 2.05
N ILE A 200 -14.52 12.49 1.66
CA ILE A 200 -13.25 12.70 2.34
C ILE A 200 -12.33 13.47 1.39
N GLY A 201 -11.85 14.64 1.81
CA GLY A 201 -10.86 15.42 1.05
C GLY A 201 -9.43 15.24 1.58
N ASP A 202 -9.28 14.93 2.86
CA ASP A 202 -7.99 14.75 3.52
C ASP A 202 -8.08 13.76 4.68
N ILE A 203 -7.03 13.00 4.88
CA ILE A 203 -6.89 12.07 6.02
C ILE A 203 -5.52 12.29 6.66
N MET A 204 -5.54 12.52 7.99
CA MET A 204 -4.31 12.70 8.78
C MET A 204 -3.37 13.78 8.23
N GLY A 205 -3.93 14.91 7.77
CA GLY A 205 -3.15 16.04 7.26
C GLY A 205 -2.45 15.75 5.93
N GLY A 206 -3.03 14.93 5.07
CA GLY A 206 -2.48 14.58 3.76
C GLY A 206 -1.42 13.47 3.79
N LEU A 207 -1.34 12.69 4.87
CA LEU A 207 -0.43 11.53 4.93
C LEU A 207 -0.89 10.38 4.03
N VAL A 208 -2.21 10.21 3.82
CA VAL A 208 -2.76 9.03 3.14
C VAL A 208 -2.81 9.23 1.63
N ALA A 209 -2.31 8.23 0.91
CA ALA A 209 -2.47 8.08 -0.54
C ALA A 209 -3.10 6.71 -0.84
N GLU A 210 -3.91 6.62 -1.89
CA GLU A 210 -4.56 5.40 -2.33
C GLU A 210 -4.05 4.93 -3.69
N HIS A 211 -3.93 3.62 -3.85
CA HIS A 211 -3.60 2.98 -5.13
C HIS A 211 -3.88 1.47 -5.05
N VAL A 212 -3.01 0.65 -5.66
CA VAL A 212 -3.07 -0.81 -5.64
C VAL A 212 -1.71 -1.43 -5.27
N VAL A 213 -1.74 -2.70 -4.90
CA VAL A 213 -0.60 -3.62 -5.03
C VAL A 213 -0.83 -4.51 -6.23
N SER A 214 0.22 -4.83 -6.99
CA SER A 214 0.14 -5.64 -8.21
C SER A 214 1.38 -6.52 -8.38
N ARG A 215 1.36 -7.44 -9.34
CA ARG A 215 2.50 -8.29 -9.66
C ARG A 215 3.46 -7.67 -10.67
N SER A 216 3.01 -6.70 -11.47
CA SER A 216 3.80 -6.07 -12.54
C SER A 216 3.78 -4.54 -12.43
N VAL A 217 4.86 -3.91 -12.90
CA VAL A 217 4.96 -2.45 -12.99
C VAL A 217 3.93 -1.90 -13.97
N ARG A 218 3.66 -2.60 -15.07
CA ARG A 218 2.71 -2.13 -16.08
C ARG A 218 1.26 -2.10 -15.58
N ASP A 219 0.83 -3.05 -14.73
CA ASP A 219 -0.49 -3.01 -14.09
C ASP A 219 -0.61 -1.81 -13.16
N THR A 220 0.42 -1.58 -12.32
CA THR A 220 0.49 -0.40 -11.45
C THR A 220 0.34 0.90 -12.26
N ALA A 221 1.08 1.03 -13.37
CA ALA A 221 1.05 2.20 -14.24
C ALA A 221 -0.32 2.41 -14.92
N ALA A 222 -0.91 1.34 -15.46
CA ALA A 222 -2.20 1.40 -16.13
C ALA A 222 -3.36 1.74 -15.16
N VAL A 223 -3.30 1.22 -13.93
CA VAL A 223 -4.26 1.60 -12.88
C VAL A 223 -4.09 3.07 -12.54
N LEU A 224 -2.85 3.58 -12.45
CA LEU A 224 -2.62 5.00 -12.17
C LEU A 224 -3.15 5.90 -13.29
N ASP A 225 -2.97 5.52 -14.56
CA ASP A 225 -3.58 6.23 -15.70
C ASP A 225 -5.12 6.29 -15.58
N ALA A 226 -5.74 5.21 -15.14
CA ALA A 226 -7.20 5.12 -14.99
C ALA A 226 -7.75 5.88 -13.77
N THR A 227 -6.93 6.11 -12.75
CA THR A 227 -7.40 6.62 -11.44
C THR A 227 -6.89 8.00 -11.08
N ALA A 228 -5.79 8.46 -11.68
CA ALA A 228 -5.16 9.75 -11.37
C ALA A 228 -6.06 10.95 -11.69
N GLY A 229 -5.80 12.03 -10.96
CA GLY A 229 -6.46 13.31 -11.11
C GLY A 229 -7.41 13.62 -9.95
N PRO A 230 -7.52 14.92 -9.60
CA PRO A 230 -8.35 15.35 -8.50
C PRO A 230 -9.85 15.15 -8.79
N GLU A 231 -10.64 15.16 -7.75
CA GLU A 231 -12.09 15.37 -7.80
C GLU A 231 -12.41 16.83 -7.52
N ILE A 232 -13.60 17.26 -7.96
CA ILE A 232 -14.07 18.63 -7.70
C ILE A 232 -14.20 18.82 -6.19
N GLY A 233 -13.45 19.79 -5.65
CA GLY A 233 -13.45 20.09 -4.21
C GLY A 233 -12.30 19.43 -3.43
N ASP A 234 -11.42 18.65 -4.05
CA ASP A 234 -10.24 18.14 -3.38
C ASP A 234 -9.33 19.27 -2.88
N PRO A 235 -8.80 19.19 -1.65
CA PRO A 235 -7.94 20.24 -1.08
C PRO A 235 -6.53 20.27 -1.70
N TYR A 236 -6.12 19.18 -2.35
CA TYR A 236 -4.81 19.01 -2.98
C TYR A 236 -4.95 18.41 -4.37
N ALA A 237 -4.09 18.84 -5.29
CA ALA A 237 -3.92 18.25 -6.60
C ALA A 237 -2.42 18.07 -6.87
N ALA A 238 -2.01 16.87 -7.25
CA ALA A 238 -0.67 16.66 -7.76
C ALA A 238 -0.50 17.29 -9.15
N PRO A 239 0.72 17.74 -9.53
CA PRO A 239 0.97 18.23 -10.88
C PRO A 239 0.54 17.23 -11.95
N ALA A 240 -0.02 17.69 -13.05
CA ALA A 240 -0.40 16.83 -14.16
C ALA A 240 0.84 16.03 -14.66
N PRO A 241 0.70 14.74 -14.99
CA PRO A 241 1.81 13.98 -15.56
C PRO A 241 2.13 14.47 -16.97
N PRO A 242 3.39 14.29 -17.44
CA PRO A 242 3.78 14.70 -18.80
C PRO A 242 3.16 13.80 -19.90
N GLY A 243 2.55 12.69 -19.54
CA GLY A 243 1.93 11.73 -20.44
C GLY A 243 1.37 10.52 -19.69
N SER A 244 1.01 9.45 -20.42
CA SER A 244 0.54 8.20 -19.84
C SER A 244 1.64 7.51 -19.05
N TYR A 245 1.29 7.03 -17.85
CA TYR A 245 2.18 6.24 -17.00
C TYR A 245 2.48 4.87 -17.62
N LEU A 246 1.48 4.24 -18.25
CA LEU A 246 1.67 2.96 -18.95
C LEU A 246 2.62 3.12 -20.14
N GLU A 247 2.46 4.18 -20.94
CA GLU A 247 3.38 4.42 -22.06
C GLU A 247 4.81 4.71 -21.56
N ALA A 248 4.95 5.38 -20.42
CA ALA A 248 6.27 5.60 -19.80
C ALA A 248 7.01 4.28 -19.54
N THR A 249 6.32 3.23 -19.12
CA THR A 249 6.96 1.92 -18.83
C THR A 249 7.57 1.24 -20.06
N LYS A 250 7.21 1.66 -21.27
CA LYS A 250 7.69 1.10 -22.54
C LYS A 250 8.99 1.72 -23.01
N SER A 251 9.42 2.83 -22.41
CA SER A 251 10.62 3.56 -22.79
C SER A 251 11.69 3.47 -21.71
N GLU A 252 12.96 3.59 -22.13
CA GLU A 252 14.06 3.65 -21.19
C GLU A 252 14.20 5.07 -20.62
N PRO A 253 14.47 5.22 -19.31
CA PRO A 253 14.79 6.52 -18.75
C PRO A 253 16.15 7.03 -19.29
N LYS A 254 16.31 8.35 -19.31
CA LYS A 254 17.64 8.95 -19.51
C LYS A 254 18.58 8.46 -18.40
N ARG A 255 19.90 8.70 -18.59
CA ARG A 255 20.85 8.46 -17.50
C ARG A 255 20.47 9.29 -16.28
N LEU A 256 20.10 8.60 -15.19
CA LEU A 256 19.64 9.21 -13.94
C LEU A 256 20.78 9.40 -12.96
N ARG A 257 20.63 10.37 -12.06
CA ARG A 257 21.39 10.47 -10.81
C ARG A 257 20.57 9.89 -9.67
N ILE A 258 21.10 8.86 -9.04
CA ILE A 258 20.38 8.09 -8.01
C ILE A 258 21.20 8.13 -6.72
N ALA A 259 20.61 8.63 -5.64
CA ALA A 259 21.18 8.46 -4.31
C ALA A 259 20.78 7.10 -3.75
N PHE A 260 21.57 6.51 -2.86
CA PHE A 260 21.15 5.36 -2.08
C PHE A 260 21.62 5.44 -0.62
N THR A 261 20.88 4.83 0.28
CA THR A 261 21.32 4.66 1.67
C THR A 261 20.74 3.39 2.27
N THR A 262 21.51 2.76 3.15
CA THR A 262 21.08 1.69 4.03
C THR A 262 21.08 2.11 5.50
N LYS A 263 21.34 3.40 5.78
CA LYS A 263 21.40 3.96 7.12
C LYS A 263 20.03 4.53 7.51
N ALA A 264 19.40 3.95 8.50
CA ALA A 264 18.20 4.51 9.13
C ALA A 264 18.57 5.61 10.13
N VAL A 265 17.59 6.48 10.42
CA VAL A 265 17.69 7.44 11.53
C VAL A 265 17.68 6.69 12.87
N ASP A 266 16.85 5.65 12.94
CA ASP A 266 16.62 4.86 14.14
C ASP A 266 16.73 3.36 13.86
N GLY A 267 17.43 2.66 14.76
CA GLY A 267 17.58 1.21 14.74
C GLY A 267 18.60 0.67 13.73
N GLU A 268 18.93 -0.58 13.90
CA GLU A 268 19.81 -1.31 13.00
C GLU A 268 18.99 -1.94 11.87
N ILE A 269 19.55 -1.91 10.66
CA ILE A 269 18.97 -2.59 9.50
C ILE A 269 19.61 -3.96 9.37
N ASP A 270 18.78 -4.97 9.19
CA ASP A 270 19.21 -6.34 8.94
C ASP A 270 20.15 -6.42 7.73
N ALA A 271 21.15 -7.30 7.81
CA ALA A 271 22.17 -7.47 6.78
C ALA A 271 21.57 -7.85 5.40
N GLU A 272 20.49 -8.64 5.38
CA GLU A 272 19.82 -9.04 4.13
C GLU A 272 19.08 -7.85 3.49
N CYS A 273 18.45 -6.98 4.30
CA CYS A 273 17.80 -5.77 3.81
C CYS A 273 18.82 -4.73 3.29
N LYS A 274 19.98 -4.60 3.98
CA LYS A 274 21.11 -3.79 3.48
C LYS A 274 21.60 -4.33 2.14
N ALA A 275 21.92 -5.63 2.07
CA ALA A 275 22.42 -6.28 0.87
C ALA A 275 21.46 -6.15 -0.32
N ALA A 276 20.14 -6.26 -0.09
CA ALA A 276 19.13 -6.06 -1.13
C ALA A 276 19.18 -4.66 -1.74
N SER A 277 19.28 -3.63 -0.89
CA SER A 277 19.35 -2.23 -1.35
C SER A 277 20.68 -1.91 -2.04
N GLU A 278 21.80 -2.46 -1.56
CA GLU A 278 23.10 -2.33 -2.20
C GLU A 278 23.14 -3.05 -3.57
N ALA A 279 22.49 -4.22 -3.67
CA ALA A 279 22.37 -4.94 -4.95
C ALA A 279 21.54 -4.14 -5.96
N ALA A 280 20.42 -3.53 -5.52
CA ALA A 280 19.62 -2.65 -6.36
C ALA A 280 20.39 -1.40 -6.82
N ALA A 281 21.20 -0.79 -5.97
CA ALA A 281 22.09 0.32 -6.31
C ALA A 281 23.12 -0.11 -7.38
N LYS A 282 23.74 -1.28 -7.22
CA LYS A 282 24.66 -1.86 -8.21
C LYS A 282 23.98 -2.18 -9.54
N LEU A 283 22.75 -2.70 -9.49
CA LEU A 283 21.95 -2.95 -10.68
C LEU A 283 21.67 -1.66 -11.45
N CYS A 284 21.26 -0.59 -10.77
CA CYS A 284 21.05 0.71 -11.40
C CYS A 284 22.35 1.26 -12.04
N ALA A 285 23.50 1.10 -11.38
CA ALA A 285 24.79 1.48 -11.96
C ALA A 285 25.13 0.65 -13.22
N LYS A 286 24.87 -0.66 -13.21
CA LYS A 286 25.03 -1.56 -14.36
C LYS A 286 24.11 -1.18 -15.54
N LEU A 287 22.91 -0.65 -15.23
CA LEU A 287 21.97 -0.13 -16.23
C LEU A 287 22.35 1.26 -16.77
N GLY A 288 23.50 1.82 -16.35
CA GLY A 288 24.06 3.05 -16.88
C GLY A 288 23.74 4.32 -16.09
N HIS A 289 23.08 4.21 -14.95
CA HIS A 289 22.79 5.34 -14.08
C HIS A 289 24.02 5.73 -13.24
N HIS A 290 24.05 6.99 -12.78
CA HIS A 290 25.05 7.44 -11.80
C HIS A 290 24.48 7.21 -10.41
N VAL A 291 25.13 6.35 -9.62
CA VAL A 291 24.66 5.98 -8.27
C VAL A 291 25.73 6.36 -7.25
N GLU A 292 25.31 7.05 -6.20
CA GLU A 292 26.19 7.46 -5.10
C GLU A 292 25.50 7.34 -3.73
N GLU A 293 26.27 7.11 -2.65
CA GLU A 293 25.72 7.05 -1.32
C GLU A 293 25.29 8.46 -0.87
N GLY A 294 24.06 8.58 -0.34
CA GLY A 294 23.53 9.85 0.13
C GLY A 294 22.19 9.70 0.82
N ARG A 295 21.97 10.54 1.84
CA ARG A 295 20.69 10.71 2.53
C ARG A 295 20.45 12.16 2.90
N PRO A 296 19.19 12.62 3.05
CA PRO A 296 18.93 13.94 3.58
C PRO A 296 19.52 14.08 4.99
N GLN A 297 20.11 15.22 5.25
CA GLN A 297 20.58 15.60 6.56
C GLN A 297 19.55 16.58 7.14
N LEU A 298 18.84 16.20 8.18
CA LEU A 298 17.96 17.07 8.93
C LEU A 298 18.74 17.68 10.12
N PRO A 299 18.35 18.87 10.62
CA PRO A 299 18.84 19.35 11.90
C PRO A 299 18.60 18.30 12.98
N ALA A 300 19.52 18.18 13.94
CA ALA A 300 19.48 17.13 14.95
C ALA A 300 18.15 17.06 15.71
N ASP A 301 17.57 18.21 16.06
CA ASP A 301 16.27 18.29 16.74
C ASP A 301 15.11 17.82 15.84
N ASP A 302 15.15 18.16 14.55
CA ASP A 302 14.12 17.73 13.59
C ASP A 302 14.22 16.22 13.35
N GLU A 303 15.42 15.68 13.20
CA GLU A 303 15.68 14.25 13.03
C GLU A 303 15.22 13.48 14.28
N ALA A 304 15.60 13.91 15.47
CA ALA A 304 15.22 13.27 16.74
C ALA A 304 13.71 13.31 17.00
N ASN A 305 13.02 14.39 16.60
CA ASN A 305 11.60 14.56 16.85
C ASN A 305 10.69 14.11 15.69
N PHE A 306 11.24 13.70 14.54
CA PHE A 306 10.44 13.33 13.35
C PHE A 306 9.41 12.27 13.67
N ARG A 307 9.82 11.19 14.31
CA ARG A 307 8.94 10.08 14.71
C ARG A 307 7.87 10.53 15.71
N THR A 308 8.24 11.26 16.74
CA THR A 308 7.29 11.76 17.75
C THR A 308 6.24 12.66 17.10
N ASN A 309 6.65 13.57 16.21
CA ASN A 309 5.73 14.42 15.46
C ASN A 309 4.80 13.60 14.57
N PHE A 310 5.32 12.58 13.88
CA PHE A 310 4.53 11.68 13.05
C PHE A 310 3.49 10.90 13.88
N ILE A 311 3.91 10.29 15.00
CA ILE A 311 3.02 9.54 15.91
C ILE A 311 1.95 10.46 16.51
N THR A 312 2.27 11.71 16.82
CA THR A 312 1.29 12.71 17.28
C THR A 312 0.21 12.97 16.25
N ILE A 313 0.58 13.21 14.99
CA ILE A 313 -0.39 13.38 13.89
C ILE A 313 -1.24 12.10 13.70
N TRP A 314 -0.60 10.94 13.79
CA TRP A 314 -1.26 9.63 13.64
C TRP A 314 -2.30 9.40 14.75
N ALA A 315 -1.92 9.63 16.01
CA ALA A 315 -2.82 9.48 17.16
C ALA A 315 -4.00 10.44 17.10
N ALA A 316 -3.76 11.72 16.76
CA ALA A 316 -4.82 12.71 16.58
C ALA A 316 -5.79 12.32 15.45
N GLY A 317 -5.27 11.84 14.33
CA GLY A 317 -6.08 11.37 13.20
C GLY A 317 -6.93 10.15 13.55
N LEU A 318 -6.37 9.18 14.28
CA LEU A 318 -7.12 8.02 14.76
C LEU A 318 -8.20 8.42 15.76
N ALA A 319 -7.89 9.31 16.69
CA ALA A 319 -8.88 9.82 17.65
C ALA A 319 -10.03 10.52 16.94
N MET A 320 -9.76 11.36 15.95
CA MET A 320 -10.76 12.00 15.11
C MET A 320 -11.67 10.97 14.43
N GLN A 321 -11.10 9.90 13.84
CA GLN A 321 -11.89 8.85 13.19
C GLN A 321 -12.81 8.13 14.17
N VAL A 322 -12.31 7.77 15.37
CA VAL A 322 -13.11 7.12 16.40
C VAL A 322 -14.25 8.02 16.88
N GLU A 323 -13.97 9.30 17.18
CA GLU A 323 -14.98 10.27 17.61
C GLU A 323 -16.06 10.51 16.54
N PHE A 324 -15.63 10.64 15.27
CA PHE A 324 -16.56 10.78 14.15
C PHE A 324 -17.49 9.58 14.04
N LEU A 325 -16.96 8.37 14.12
CA LEU A 325 -17.74 7.14 14.07
C LEU A 325 -18.63 6.99 15.32
N ALA A 326 -18.12 7.30 16.50
CA ALA A 326 -18.88 7.27 17.77
C ALA A 326 -20.12 8.16 17.67
N LYS A 327 -19.95 9.40 17.19
CA LYS A 327 -21.07 10.33 16.97
C LYS A 327 -22.07 9.81 15.95
N ARG A 328 -21.58 9.26 14.83
CA ARG A 328 -22.44 8.73 13.76
C ARG A 328 -23.22 7.48 14.19
N LEU A 329 -22.63 6.65 15.05
CA LEU A 329 -23.23 5.41 15.55
C LEU A 329 -24.07 5.63 16.81
N GLY A 330 -24.01 6.81 17.44
CA GLY A 330 -24.63 7.06 18.76
C GLY A 330 -24.05 6.18 19.85
N LYS A 331 -22.77 5.76 19.75
CA LYS A 331 -22.10 4.82 20.64
C LYS A 331 -20.91 5.47 21.33
N THR A 332 -20.83 5.35 22.66
CA THR A 332 -19.64 5.78 23.41
C THR A 332 -18.52 4.76 23.25
N PRO A 333 -17.30 5.15 22.82
CA PRO A 333 -16.17 4.24 22.74
C PRO A 333 -15.77 3.68 24.11
N ALA A 334 -15.65 2.36 24.20
CA ALA A 334 -15.21 1.66 25.41
C ALA A 334 -13.99 0.79 25.12
N ARG A 335 -13.16 0.50 26.14
CA ARG A 335 -11.88 -0.24 25.98
C ARG A 335 -12.07 -1.60 25.31
N GLU A 336 -13.12 -2.30 25.61
CA GLU A 336 -13.48 -3.62 25.09
C GLU A 336 -13.84 -3.64 23.60
N ASP A 337 -14.17 -2.49 23.03
CA ASP A 337 -14.50 -2.35 21.61
C ASP A 337 -13.26 -2.37 20.71
N PHE A 338 -12.07 -2.13 21.27
CA PHE A 338 -10.82 -1.91 20.53
C PHE A 338 -9.70 -2.87 20.94
N GLU A 339 -8.71 -3.00 20.09
CA GLU A 339 -7.40 -3.55 20.44
C GLU A 339 -6.66 -2.58 21.38
N GLY A 340 -5.71 -3.10 22.18
CA GLY A 340 -4.99 -2.29 23.15
C GLY A 340 -4.29 -1.11 22.54
N LEU A 341 -3.49 -1.35 21.49
CA LEU A 341 -2.75 -0.30 20.80
C LEU A 341 -3.67 0.76 20.17
N THR A 342 -4.77 0.34 19.55
CA THR A 342 -5.77 1.25 18.99
C THR A 342 -6.38 2.12 20.09
N TRP A 343 -6.74 1.53 21.22
CA TRP A 343 -7.23 2.25 22.38
C TRP A 343 -6.20 3.24 22.92
N GLY A 344 -4.94 2.82 23.03
CA GLY A 344 -3.83 3.69 23.45
C GLY A 344 -3.66 4.90 22.53
N PHE A 345 -3.66 4.67 21.21
CA PHE A 345 -3.63 5.77 20.21
C PHE A 345 -4.84 6.71 20.36
N TYR A 346 -6.04 6.15 20.52
CA TYR A 346 -7.24 6.94 20.69
C TYR A 346 -7.18 7.81 21.96
N GLN A 347 -6.79 7.24 23.11
CA GLN A 347 -6.68 8.00 24.35
C GLN A 347 -5.60 9.09 24.26
N ASN A 348 -4.43 8.76 23.71
CA ASN A 348 -3.36 9.71 23.45
C ASN A 348 -3.82 10.85 22.53
N GLY A 349 -4.47 10.51 21.42
CA GLY A 349 -4.95 11.47 20.44
C GLY A 349 -5.92 12.50 21.02
N LYS A 350 -6.77 12.08 21.98
CA LYS A 350 -7.69 12.98 22.69
C LYS A 350 -7.01 14.02 23.59
N THR A 351 -5.79 13.77 24.02
CA THR A 351 -5.03 14.72 24.86
C THR A 351 -4.24 15.76 24.06
N ILE A 352 -4.11 15.55 22.74
CA ILE A 352 -3.37 16.44 21.86
C ILE A 352 -4.18 17.72 21.63
N THR A 353 -3.61 18.85 22.03
CA THR A 353 -4.22 20.15 21.76
C THR A 353 -4.05 20.55 20.28
N ALA A 354 -4.93 21.44 19.79
CA ALA A 354 -4.78 22.00 18.44
C ALA A 354 -3.43 22.67 18.21
N ALA A 355 -2.89 23.36 19.22
CA ALA A 355 -1.57 23.99 19.17
C ALA A 355 -0.44 22.94 19.03
N GLN A 356 -0.48 21.86 19.79
CA GLN A 356 0.50 20.77 19.68
C GLN A 356 0.42 20.09 18.29
N TYR A 357 -0.77 19.79 17.79
CA TYR A 357 -0.98 19.25 16.45
C TYR A 357 -0.35 20.14 15.38
N GLN A 358 -0.68 21.42 15.40
CA GLN A 358 -0.16 22.39 14.43
C GLN A 358 1.36 22.56 14.50
N LEU A 359 1.93 22.56 15.71
CA LEU A 359 3.39 22.61 15.88
C LEU A 359 4.09 21.37 15.28
N CYS A 360 3.57 20.17 15.56
CA CYS A 360 4.10 18.93 14.99
C CYS A 360 4.03 18.95 13.46
N TRP A 361 2.89 19.38 12.90
CA TRP A 361 2.71 19.46 11.45
C TRP A 361 3.65 20.48 10.82
N THR A 362 3.82 21.67 11.43
CA THR A 362 4.75 22.70 10.95
C THR A 362 6.20 22.18 10.91
N ARG A 363 6.65 21.44 11.94
CA ARG A 363 7.97 20.82 11.96
C ARG A 363 8.15 19.77 10.88
N LEU A 364 7.17 18.90 10.68
CA LEU A 364 7.19 17.91 9.60
C LEU A 364 7.23 18.55 8.20
N GLN A 365 6.51 19.66 7.99
CA GLN A 365 6.59 20.43 6.75
C GLN A 365 7.95 21.10 6.54
N ALA A 366 8.59 21.58 7.60
CA ALA A 366 9.96 22.10 7.53
C ALA A 366 10.95 21.02 7.10
N SER A 367 10.88 19.81 7.71
CA SER A 367 11.66 18.65 7.32
C SER A 367 11.40 18.26 5.86
N SER A 368 10.14 18.29 5.41
CA SER A 368 9.77 18.00 4.01
C SER A 368 10.46 18.92 3.02
N ARG A 369 10.57 20.22 3.33
CA ARG A 369 11.28 21.19 2.47
C ARG A 369 12.78 20.89 2.40
N GLN A 370 13.38 20.43 3.48
CA GLN A 370 14.80 20.07 3.52
C GLN A 370 15.07 18.81 2.70
N VAL A 371 14.24 17.76 2.85
CA VAL A 371 14.31 16.55 2.02
C VAL A 371 14.15 16.89 0.53
N ALA A 372 13.16 17.71 0.17
CA ALA A 372 12.92 18.11 -1.21
C ALA A 372 14.12 18.87 -1.80
N ARG A 373 14.74 19.79 -1.05
CA ARG A 373 15.95 20.52 -1.49
C ARG A 373 17.14 19.59 -1.65
N TRP A 374 17.34 18.66 -0.70
CA TRP A 374 18.42 17.68 -0.79
C TRP A 374 18.26 16.78 -2.04
N GLN A 375 17.02 16.40 -2.38
CA GLN A 375 16.78 15.52 -3.52
C GLN A 375 16.84 16.24 -4.88
N GLN A 376 16.91 17.57 -4.94
CA GLN A 376 16.95 18.31 -6.23
C GLN A 376 17.97 17.77 -7.25
N PRO A 377 19.23 17.44 -6.88
CA PRO A 377 20.20 16.87 -7.81
C PRO A 377 19.97 15.39 -8.14
N TYR A 378 19.06 14.71 -7.44
CA TYR A 378 18.82 13.28 -7.60
C TYR A 378 17.44 13.04 -8.22
N ASP A 379 17.40 12.19 -9.25
CA ASP A 379 16.16 11.77 -9.92
C ASP A 379 15.40 10.71 -9.09
N ALA A 380 16.14 9.84 -8.39
CA ALA A 380 15.58 8.86 -7.48
C ALA A 380 16.47 8.67 -6.25
N TRP A 381 15.88 8.10 -5.19
CA TRP A 381 16.58 7.74 -3.97
C TRP A 381 16.21 6.32 -3.56
N ILE A 382 17.23 5.44 -3.41
CA ILE A 382 17.07 4.04 -3.03
C ILE A 382 17.24 3.88 -1.53
N THR A 383 16.30 3.17 -0.89
CA THR A 383 16.36 2.74 0.52
C THR A 383 15.83 1.32 0.68
N PRO A 384 16.10 0.63 1.76
CA PRO A 384 15.25 -0.48 2.17
C PRO A 384 13.78 -0.03 2.31
N VAL A 385 12.81 -0.93 2.12
CA VAL A 385 11.42 -0.68 2.55
C VAL A 385 11.31 -0.88 4.04
N LEU A 386 11.84 -1.99 4.53
CA LEU A 386 11.79 -2.46 5.92
C LEU A 386 13.20 -2.65 6.47
N GLY A 387 13.33 -2.54 7.78
CA GLY A 387 14.57 -2.78 8.49
C GLY A 387 14.91 -4.26 8.69
N ARG A 388 13.96 -5.16 8.49
CA ARG A 388 14.08 -6.62 8.61
C ARG A 388 13.14 -7.32 7.64
N PRO A 389 13.38 -8.60 7.27
CA PRO A 389 12.41 -9.45 6.61
C PRO A 389 11.06 -9.52 7.35
N PRO A 390 9.98 -10.03 6.73
CA PRO A 390 8.67 -10.13 7.35
C PRO A 390 8.71 -10.73 8.76
N LEU A 391 8.03 -10.09 9.72
CA LEU A 391 7.96 -10.55 11.10
C LEU A 391 7.12 -11.84 11.21
N GLU A 392 7.37 -12.63 12.23
CA GLU A 392 6.47 -13.72 12.63
C GLU A 392 5.12 -13.14 13.10
N ILE A 393 4.04 -13.91 12.89
CA ILE A 393 2.72 -13.57 13.41
C ILE A 393 2.77 -13.56 14.94
N GLY A 394 2.18 -12.54 15.56
CA GLY A 394 2.20 -12.33 17.01
C GLY A 394 3.43 -11.59 17.54
N ALA A 395 4.28 -11.06 16.66
CA ALA A 395 5.45 -10.26 17.08
C ALA A 395 5.08 -8.99 17.86
N LEU A 396 3.85 -8.46 17.69
CA LEU A 396 3.32 -7.32 18.43
C LEU A 396 2.29 -7.76 19.46
N ASN A 397 2.41 -7.23 20.67
CA ASN A 397 1.35 -7.35 21.67
C ASN A 397 0.23 -6.35 21.41
N LEU A 398 -0.84 -6.80 20.74
CA LEU A 398 -2.00 -5.97 20.41
C LEU A 398 -2.85 -5.60 21.67
N ASP A 399 -2.61 -6.20 22.81
CA ASP A 399 -3.28 -5.88 24.08
C ASP A 399 -2.59 -4.76 24.88
N GLU A 400 -1.35 -4.39 24.49
CA GLU A 400 -0.65 -3.27 25.11
C GLU A 400 -1.38 -1.95 24.82
N THR A 401 -1.54 -1.12 25.85
CA THR A 401 -2.21 0.19 25.76
C THR A 401 -1.23 1.35 25.77
N ASP A 402 -0.01 1.14 26.27
CA ASP A 402 1.06 2.11 26.14
C ASP A 402 1.59 2.05 24.69
N VAL A 403 1.29 3.12 23.93
CA VAL A 403 1.65 3.21 22.52
C VAL A 403 3.15 3.05 22.29
N MET A 404 3.99 3.72 23.08
CA MET A 404 5.43 3.68 22.86
C MET A 404 6.01 2.30 23.19
N LYS A 405 5.52 1.66 24.24
CA LYS A 405 5.91 0.30 24.62
C LYS A 405 5.43 -0.72 23.57
N GLY A 406 4.19 -0.58 23.10
CA GLY A 406 3.62 -1.47 22.08
C GLY A 406 4.28 -1.33 20.71
N LEU A 407 4.74 -0.12 20.34
CA LEU A 407 5.45 0.13 19.09
C LEU A 407 6.96 -0.21 19.17
N ALA A 408 7.53 -0.39 20.37
CA ALA A 408 8.96 -0.64 20.52
C ALA A 408 9.50 -1.77 19.61
N PRO A 409 8.81 -2.92 19.41
CA PRO A 409 9.30 -3.99 18.52
C PRO A 409 9.39 -3.60 17.05
N ILE A 410 8.66 -2.57 16.60
CA ILE A 410 8.60 -2.13 15.20
C ILE A 410 9.33 -0.82 14.94
N LEU A 411 9.93 -0.20 15.93
CA LEU A 411 10.66 1.06 15.73
C LEU A 411 11.80 0.92 14.72
N GLY A 412 12.57 -0.16 14.77
CA GLY A 412 13.60 -0.49 13.77
C GLY A 412 13.06 -1.28 12.55
N TYR A 413 11.77 -1.65 12.54
CA TYR A 413 11.17 -2.42 11.45
C TYR A 413 10.71 -1.53 10.29
N VAL A 414 10.17 -0.34 10.56
CA VAL A 414 9.60 0.58 9.56
C VAL A 414 10.33 1.94 9.56
N PRO A 415 11.63 1.99 9.28
CA PRO A 415 12.39 3.22 9.43
C PRO A 415 12.34 4.16 8.21
N PHE A 416 11.89 3.71 7.04
CA PHE A 416 12.04 4.47 5.80
C PHE A 416 10.74 4.95 5.16
N THR A 417 9.60 4.29 5.37
CA THR A 417 8.40 4.55 4.55
C THR A 417 7.59 5.77 4.98
N GLY A 418 7.52 6.11 6.26
CA GLY A 418 6.73 7.24 6.77
C GLY A 418 7.17 8.61 6.24
N GLY A 419 8.46 8.75 5.92
CA GLY A 419 9.02 9.98 5.39
C GLY A 419 8.32 10.44 4.10
N GLN A 420 8.00 9.52 3.18
CA GLN A 420 7.36 9.84 1.91
C GLN A 420 5.87 10.17 2.05
N ASN A 421 5.23 9.76 3.16
CA ASN A 421 3.89 10.23 3.49
C ASN A 421 3.93 11.69 3.95
N VAL A 422 4.93 12.04 4.77
CA VAL A 422 5.14 13.41 5.25
C VAL A 422 5.52 14.36 4.10
N THR A 423 6.48 13.97 3.24
CA THR A 423 6.93 14.80 2.11
C THR A 423 5.91 14.83 0.96
N GLY A 424 5.03 13.83 0.89
CA GLY A 424 4.09 13.67 -0.22
C GLY A 424 4.72 13.11 -1.50
N GLN A 425 6.00 12.75 -1.50
CA GLN A 425 6.73 12.21 -2.66
C GLN A 425 6.20 10.84 -3.07
N PRO A 426 6.22 10.49 -4.38
CA PRO A 426 5.93 9.14 -4.82
C PRO A 426 7.07 8.21 -4.41
N ALA A 427 6.71 6.97 -4.05
CA ALA A 427 7.69 5.94 -3.72
C ALA A 427 7.15 4.55 -4.10
N ILE A 428 8.00 3.73 -4.70
CA ILE A 428 7.64 2.38 -5.15
C ILE A 428 8.51 1.34 -4.45
N SER A 429 7.87 0.26 -3.97
CA SER A 429 8.54 -0.96 -3.52
C SER A 429 8.61 -1.95 -4.68
N LEU A 430 9.80 -2.47 -4.96
CA LEU A 430 10.04 -3.53 -5.95
C LEU A 430 10.59 -4.77 -5.25
N PRO A 431 10.15 -5.99 -5.62
CA PRO A 431 10.56 -7.24 -4.99
C PRO A 431 11.88 -7.75 -5.59
N LEU A 432 13.00 -7.19 -5.16
CA LEU A 432 14.31 -7.41 -5.77
C LEU A 432 15.21 -8.43 -5.03
N ALA A 433 14.74 -8.95 -3.89
CA ALA A 433 15.50 -9.94 -3.14
C ALA A 433 14.60 -10.86 -2.31
N TRP A 434 15.16 -12.00 -1.91
CA TRP A 434 14.57 -12.96 -0.97
C TRP A 434 15.58 -13.26 0.12
N SER A 435 15.11 -13.38 1.35
CA SER A 435 15.93 -13.77 2.51
C SER A 435 16.39 -15.22 2.40
N LYS A 436 17.35 -15.62 3.20
CA LYS A 436 17.79 -17.03 3.31
C LYS A 436 16.66 -17.98 3.72
N SER A 437 15.63 -17.45 4.39
CA SER A 437 14.42 -18.20 4.75
C SER A 437 13.35 -18.21 3.64
N GLY A 438 13.63 -17.64 2.47
CA GLY A 438 12.70 -17.60 1.32
C GLY A 438 11.62 -16.52 1.42
N LEU A 439 11.73 -15.58 2.35
CA LEU A 439 10.78 -14.47 2.49
C LEU A 439 11.21 -13.29 1.59
N PRO A 440 10.27 -12.61 0.92
CA PRO A 440 10.60 -11.49 0.06
C PRO A 440 11.19 -10.29 0.82
N ILE A 441 12.07 -9.55 0.16
CA ILE A 441 12.64 -8.29 0.61
C ILE A 441 12.45 -7.25 -0.49
N GLY A 442 11.62 -6.24 -0.22
CA GLY A 442 11.41 -5.13 -1.12
C GLY A 442 12.48 -4.05 -0.98
N VAL A 443 12.79 -3.41 -2.10
CA VAL A 443 13.65 -2.21 -2.15
C VAL A 443 12.79 -1.03 -2.57
N GLN A 444 12.91 0.10 -1.86
CA GLN A 444 12.16 1.31 -2.13
C GLN A 444 12.94 2.25 -3.05
N PHE A 445 12.25 2.77 -4.05
CA PHE A 445 12.71 3.88 -4.89
C PHE A 445 11.79 5.08 -4.67
N VAL A 446 12.38 6.23 -4.34
CA VAL A 446 11.66 7.47 -4.04
C VAL A 446 11.90 8.48 -5.15
N GLY A 447 10.85 8.95 -5.81
CA GLY A 447 10.89 10.00 -6.81
C GLY A 447 10.79 11.40 -6.19
N ARG A 448 11.08 12.45 -6.97
CA ARG A 448 10.71 13.82 -6.60
C ARG A 448 9.18 13.96 -6.63
N PHE A 449 8.65 14.95 -5.92
CA PHE A 449 7.20 15.22 -5.88
C PHE A 449 6.62 15.39 -7.30
N GLY A 450 5.64 14.57 -7.66
CA GLY A 450 5.00 14.59 -8.98
C GLY A 450 5.66 13.71 -10.04
N GLU A 451 6.79 13.08 -9.76
CA GLU A 451 7.64 12.37 -10.72
C GLU A 451 7.37 10.86 -10.82
N GLU A 452 6.10 10.44 -10.65
CA GLU A 452 5.74 9.02 -10.85
C GLU A 452 6.10 8.51 -12.24
N HIS A 453 6.01 9.37 -13.25
CA HIS A 453 6.32 9.01 -14.63
C HIS A 453 7.76 8.48 -14.77
N LEU A 454 8.74 9.23 -14.24
CA LEU A 454 10.14 8.83 -14.22
C LEU A 454 10.37 7.58 -13.35
N LEU A 455 9.71 7.53 -12.20
CA LEU A 455 9.83 6.42 -11.26
C LEU A 455 9.32 5.11 -11.87
N LEU A 456 8.23 5.15 -12.64
CA LEU A 456 7.69 4.00 -13.35
C LEU A 456 8.53 3.58 -14.56
N GLN A 457 9.17 4.53 -15.26
CA GLN A 457 10.18 4.19 -16.29
C GLN A 457 11.34 3.40 -15.70
N LEU A 458 11.92 3.89 -14.59
CA LEU A 458 13.01 3.22 -13.89
C LEU A 458 12.58 1.85 -13.36
N ALA A 459 11.39 1.75 -12.75
CA ALA A 459 10.87 0.49 -12.24
C ALA A 459 10.67 -0.55 -13.36
N ALA A 460 10.15 -0.14 -14.52
CA ALA A 460 9.97 -1.03 -15.66
C ALA A 460 11.33 -1.46 -16.30
N GLN A 461 12.33 -0.59 -16.31
CA GLN A 461 13.70 -0.95 -16.74
C GLN A 461 14.29 -2.01 -15.80
N ILE A 462 14.11 -1.84 -14.48
CA ILE A 462 14.58 -2.80 -13.48
C ILE A 462 13.83 -4.14 -13.63
N GLU A 463 12.49 -4.12 -13.81
CA GLU A 463 11.68 -5.33 -14.03
C GLU A 463 12.12 -6.12 -15.26
N ARG A 464 12.53 -5.44 -16.35
CA ARG A 464 13.08 -6.11 -17.53
C ARG A 464 14.46 -6.71 -17.28
N ALA A 465 15.30 -6.06 -16.49
CA ALA A 465 16.66 -6.50 -16.19
C ALA A 465 16.72 -7.66 -15.19
N GLU A 466 15.87 -7.63 -14.18
CA GLU A 466 15.76 -8.62 -13.09
C GLU A 466 14.28 -8.97 -12.89
N PRO A 467 13.71 -9.81 -13.78
CA PRO A 467 12.29 -10.14 -13.73
C PRO A 467 11.96 -11.06 -12.55
N TRP A 468 10.98 -10.66 -11.75
CA TRP A 468 10.45 -11.43 -10.62
C TRP A 468 9.17 -12.21 -10.96
N SER A 469 8.74 -12.17 -12.20
CA SER A 469 7.47 -12.82 -12.62
C SER A 469 7.44 -14.33 -12.45
N ASN A 470 8.59 -14.98 -12.30
CA ASN A 470 8.72 -16.42 -12.07
C ASN A 470 8.78 -16.81 -10.58
N GLU A 471 8.97 -15.83 -9.72
CA GLU A 471 8.97 -16.08 -8.27
C GLU A 471 7.54 -16.34 -7.79
N ARG A 472 7.33 -17.48 -7.15
CA ARG A 472 6.01 -17.93 -6.68
C ARG A 472 6.10 -18.40 -5.23
N PRO A 473 5.15 -17.96 -4.38
CA PRO A 473 5.07 -18.52 -3.02
C PRO A 473 4.58 -19.96 -3.04
N PRO A 474 4.83 -20.74 -1.97
CA PRO A 474 4.29 -22.10 -1.81
C PRO A 474 2.76 -22.17 -1.89
N VAL A 475 2.06 -21.10 -1.47
CA VAL A 475 0.60 -20.99 -1.61
C VAL A 475 0.30 -20.12 -2.83
N TYR A 476 0.04 -20.77 -3.97
CA TYR A 476 -0.15 -20.09 -5.26
C TYR A 476 -1.10 -20.85 -6.21
N GLY A 477 -1.83 -20.13 -7.08
CA GLY A 477 -2.59 -20.63 -8.24
C GLY A 477 -3.93 -21.24 -7.92
#